data_5069c7533f8d339297afe4224ec99dfa
#
_entry.id   5069c7533f8d339297afe4224ec99dfa
#
_cell.length_a   1.000
_cell.length_b   1.000
_cell.length_c   1.000
_cell.angle_alpha   90.00
_cell.angle_beta   90.00
_cell.angle_gamma   90.00
#
_symmetry.space_group_name_H-M   'P 1'
#
loop_
_entity.id
_entity.type
_entity.pdbx_description
1 polymer ?
#
loop_
_entity_poly.entity_id
_entity_poly.type
_entity_poly.pdbx_seq_one_letter_code
_entity_poly.pdbx_strand_id
1 'polypeptide(L)'
;MSDNKKVALVFGISGGIGGNIYSHLKRKNFKVYGFSRTTDPYNNIISEKYLKDLSNKFKEQNIKIKIFINAIGFLHDNYYSPEKKLQDINLEYMKKCFEINTIPTALMIKYFCPIMIKEEKSIFASISAKVGSISDNYLGGWYSYRASKAALNQIIKTSSIEQKRLNKNLIMVSVHPGTVNTKLSSPF
;
A
#
# COMPACT_ATOMS: atom_id res chain seq x y z
N MET A 1 19.47 -3.90 -28.15
CA MET A 1 19.86 -3.86 -26.71
C MET A 1 18.56 -3.93 -25.91
N SER A 2 18.29 -5.02 -25.20
CA SER A 2 17.10 -5.13 -24.35
C SER A 2 17.21 -4.05 -23.28
N ASP A 3 16.20 -3.19 -23.18
CA ASP A 3 16.08 -2.13 -22.18
C ASP A 3 15.92 -2.80 -20.78
N ASN A 4 17.05 -3.13 -20.14
CA ASN A 4 17.13 -3.95 -18.94
C ASN A 4 16.78 -3.09 -17.67
N LYS A 5 15.76 -2.21 -17.81
CA LYS A 5 15.32 -1.37 -16.70
C LYS A 5 14.66 -2.20 -15.63
N LYS A 6 15.04 -1.97 -14.39
CA LYS A 6 14.37 -2.54 -13.22
C LYS A 6 12.93 -2.05 -13.14
N VAL A 7 12.01 -2.96 -12.83
CA VAL A 7 10.57 -2.67 -12.81
C VAL A 7 10.14 -2.26 -11.41
N ALA A 8 9.34 -1.19 -11.34
CA ALA A 8 8.65 -0.75 -10.14
C ALA A 8 7.15 -0.62 -10.37
N LEU A 9 6.36 -1.03 -9.37
CA LEU A 9 4.92 -0.80 -9.31
C LEU A 9 4.62 0.19 -8.18
N VAL A 10 3.76 1.19 -8.46
CA VAL A 10 3.31 2.15 -7.46
C VAL A 10 1.80 2.28 -7.51
N PHE A 11 1.13 1.86 -6.46
CA PHE A 11 -0.31 2.07 -6.28
C PHE A 11 -0.56 3.34 -5.48
N GLY A 12 -1.55 4.15 -5.88
CA GLY A 12 -1.91 5.41 -5.23
C GLY A 12 -1.17 6.63 -5.78
N ILE A 13 -0.81 6.65 -7.07
CA ILE A 13 -0.03 7.74 -7.71
C ILE A 13 -0.77 9.07 -7.79
N SER A 14 -2.08 9.11 -7.60
CA SER A 14 -2.85 10.37 -7.52
C SER A 14 -2.72 11.07 -6.15
N GLY A 15 -2.19 10.36 -5.13
CA GLY A 15 -1.89 10.93 -3.83
C GLY A 15 -0.50 11.58 -3.77
N GLY A 16 -0.30 12.52 -2.82
CA GLY A 16 0.95 13.25 -2.69
C GLY A 16 2.18 12.35 -2.54
N ILE A 17 2.12 11.35 -1.66
CA ILE A 17 3.25 10.43 -1.41
C ILE A 17 3.48 9.52 -2.62
N GLY A 18 2.43 8.84 -3.10
CA GLY A 18 2.54 7.91 -4.23
C GLY A 18 3.02 8.58 -5.52
N GLY A 19 2.51 9.78 -5.83
CA GLY A 19 2.91 10.57 -6.99
C GLY A 19 4.38 11.01 -6.94
N ASN A 20 4.86 11.42 -5.76
CA ASN A 20 6.28 11.78 -5.58
C ASN A 20 7.20 10.57 -5.72
N ILE A 21 6.83 9.42 -5.14
CA ILE A 21 7.61 8.17 -5.28
C ILE A 21 7.63 7.73 -6.75
N TYR A 22 6.48 7.75 -7.44
CA TYR A 22 6.38 7.42 -8.86
C TYR A 22 7.31 8.28 -9.72
N SER A 23 7.27 9.60 -9.53
CA SER A 23 8.12 10.54 -10.26
C SER A 23 9.61 10.36 -9.94
N HIS A 24 9.94 10.09 -8.67
CA HIS A 24 11.32 9.82 -8.25
C HIS A 24 11.89 8.55 -8.91
N LEU A 25 11.13 7.46 -8.89
CA LEU A 25 11.58 6.19 -9.51
C LEU A 25 11.76 6.32 -11.03
N LYS A 26 10.92 7.09 -11.71
CA LYS A 26 11.13 7.42 -13.14
C LYS A 26 12.46 8.15 -13.38
N ARG A 27 12.79 9.15 -12.55
CA ARG A 27 14.08 9.87 -12.63
C ARG A 27 15.28 8.95 -12.34
N LYS A 28 15.07 7.88 -11.54
CA LYS A 28 16.09 6.85 -11.25
C LYS A 28 16.15 5.72 -12.30
N ASN A 29 15.61 5.96 -13.49
CA ASN A 29 15.64 5.07 -14.64
C ASN A 29 14.95 3.71 -14.42
N PHE A 30 13.93 3.64 -13.54
CA PHE A 30 13.05 2.47 -13.45
C PHE A 30 12.00 2.48 -14.57
N LYS A 31 11.57 1.31 -15.02
CA LYS A 31 10.32 1.14 -15.73
C LYS A 31 9.19 1.11 -14.70
N VAL A 32 8.45 2.21 -14.55
CA VAL A 32 7.46 2.37 -13.48
C VAL A 32 6.05 2.22 -14.01
N TYR A 33 5.29 1.31 -13.43
CA TYR A 33 3.84 1.17 -13.62
C TYR A 33 3.13 1.84 -12.44
N GLY A 34 2.28 2.82 -12.75
CA GLY A 34 1.56 3.60 -11.76
C GLY A 34 0.05 3.36 -11.84
N PHE A 35 -0.59 3.17 -10.68
CA PHE A 35 -2.01 2.83 -10.58
C PHE A 35 -2.73 3.80 -9.64
N SER A 36 -3.88 4.32 -10.09
CA SER A 36 -4.77 5.15 -9.28
C SER A 36 -6.18 5.11 -9.86
N ARG A 37 -7.16 5.56 -9.10
CA ARG A 37 -8.54 5.72 -9.58
C ARG A 37 -8.65 6.70 -10.75
N THR A 38 -7.71 7.64 -10.87
CA THR A 38 -7.70 8.61 -11.98
C THR A 38 -7.04 8.07 -13.23
N THR A 39 -6.08 7.13 -13.11
CA THR A 39 -5.43 6.49 -14.26
C THR A 39 -6.20 5.28 -14.76
N ASP A 40 -7.04 4.70 -13.93
CA ASP A 40 -7.87 3.55 -14.25
C ASP A 40 -9.27 3.68 -13.63
N PRO A 41 -10.07 4.68 -14.09
CA PRO A 41 -11.34 5.04 -13.46
C PRO A 41 -12.43 3.96 -13.61
N TYR A 42 -12.29 3.07 -14.59
CA TYR A 42 -13.25 2.00 -14.86
C TYR A 42 -12.99 0.72 -14.05
N ASN A 43 -11.85 0.65 -13.38
CA ASN A 43 -11.46 -0.52 -12.62
C ASN A 43 -11.28 -0.19 -11.14
N ASN A 44 -11.83 -1.07 -10.30
CA ASN A 44 -11.52 -1.02 -8.88
C ASN A 44 -10.12 -1.61 -8.64
N ILE A 45 -9.10 -0.74 -8.67
CA ILE A 45 -7.67 -1.10 -8.58
C ILE A 45 -7.28 -1.82 -7.28
N ILE A 46 -8.18 -1.88 -6.30
CA ILE A 46 -7.97 -2.60 -5.04
C ILE A 46 -8.81 -3.89 -4.95
N SER A 47 -9.62 -4.19 -5.97
CA SER A 47 -10.39 -5.43 -5.99
C SER A 47 -9.51 -6.65 -6.22
N GLU A 48 -9.89 -7.78 -5.65
CA GLU A 48 -9.14 -9.03 -5.81
C GLU A 48 -9.05 -9.45 -7.28
N LYS A 49 -10.15 -9.33 -8.03
CA LYS A 49 -10.18 -9.66 -9.46
C LYS A 49 -9.14 -8.84 -10.23
N TYR A 50 -9.14 -7.51 -10.06
CA TYR A 50 -8.19 -6.64 -10.76
C TYR A 50 -6.74 -6.98 -10.42
N LEU A 51 -6.42 -7.15 -9.14
CA LEU A 51 -5.06 -7.46 -8.69
C LEU A 51 -4.56 -8.82 -9.20
N LYS A 52 -5.44 -9.82 -9.24
CA LYS A 52 -5.17 -11.13 -9.82
C LYS A 52 -4.89 -11.05 -11.32
N ASP A 53 -5.76 -10.39 -12.08
CA ASP A 53 -5.64 -10.26 -13.53
C ASP A 53 -4.36 -9.47 -13.89
N LEU A 54 -4.08 -8.39 -13.17
CA LEU A 54 -2.85 -7.62 -13.35
C LEU A 54 -1.60 -8.46 -13.07
N SER A 55 -1.59 -9.21 -11.97
CA SER A 55 -0.46 -10.11 -11.64
C SER A 55 -0.24 -11.17 -12.72
N ASN A 56 -1.31 -11.75 -13.28
CA ASN A 56 -1.22 -12.73 -14.34
C ASN A 56 -0.62 -12.12 -15.61
N LYS A 57 -1.03 -10.92 -16.03
CA LYS A 57 -0.40 -10.19 -17.15
C LYS A 57 1.11 -10.01 -16.97
N PHE A 58 1.56 -9.70 -15.76
CA PHE A 58 2.98 -9.56 -15.45
C PHE A 58 3.72 -10.91 -15.56
N LYS A 59 3.09 -12.01 -15.11
CA LYS A 59 3.63 -13.37 -15.22
C LYS A 59 3.76 -13.80 -16.68
N GLU A 60 2.72 -13.61 -17.49
CA GLU A 60 2.68 -13.94 -18.92
C GLU A 60 3.77 -13.20 -19.72
N GLN A 61 4.01 -11.92 -19.34
CA GLN A 61 5.07 -11.10 -19.92
C GLN A 61 6.46 -11.38 -19.31
N ASN A 62 6.57 -12.33 -18.40
CA ASN A 62 7.79 -12.67 -17.66
C ASN A 62 8.44 -11.45 -16.94
N ILE A 63 7.61 -10.50 -16.49
CA ILE A 63 8.05 -9.31 -15.81
C ILE A 63 8.28 -9.62 -14.33
N LYS A 64 9.50 -9.33 -13.83
CA LYS A 64 9.86 -9.41 -12.42
C LYS A 64 9.92 -8.03 -11.79
N ILE A 65 9.41 -7.92 -10.57
CA ILE A 65 9.26 -6.64 -9.86
C ILE A 65 10.42 -6.46 -8.89
N LYS A 66 11.10 -5.31 -9.00
CA LYS A 66 12.18 -4.91 -8.08
C LYS A 66 11.65 -4.14 -6.87
N ILE A 67 10.69 -3.23 -7.12
CA ILE A 67 10.08 -2.37 -6.10
C ILE A 67 8.56 -2.40 -6.26
N PHE A 68 7.87 -2.71 -5.18
CA PHE A 68 6.41 -2.59 -5.07
C PHE A 68 6.07 -1.60 -3.96
N ILE A 69 5.31 -0.57 -4.30
CA ILE A 69 4.86 0.46 -3.34
C ILE A 69 3.34 0.48 -3.33
N ASN A 70 2.75 0.26 -2.16
CA ASN A 70 1.35 0.57 -1.89
C ASN A 70 1.24 1.88 -1.10
N ALA A 71 0.84 2.95 -1.76
CA ALA A 71 0.58 4.26 -1.17
C ALA A 71 -0.93 4.59 -1.13
N ILE A 72 -1.78 3.59 -1.25
CA ILE A 72 -3.23 3.75 -1.08
C ILE A 72 -3.54 3.92 0.41
N GLY A 73 -4.42 4.86 0.71
CA GLY A 73 -4.91 5.06 2.06
C GLY A 73 -6.18 5.91 2.10
N PHE A 74 -6.94 5.72 3.17
CA PHE A 74 -8.17 6.44 3.46
C PHE A 74 -8.19 6.84 4.93
N LEU A 75 -8.56 8.08 5.22
CA LEU A 75 -8.74 8.60 6.59
C LEU A 75 -10.09 9.29 6.71
N HIS A 76 -10.48 10.11 5.74
CA HIS A 76 -11.73 10.86 5.73
C HIS A 76 -12.21 11.12 4.30
N ASP A 77 -13.47 11.49 4.18
CA ASP A 77 -14.08 12.09 2.98
C ASP A 77 -15.21 13.04 3.40
N ASN A 78 -16.12 13.37 2.48
CA ASN A 78 -17.23 14.28 2.76
C ASN A 78 -18.29 13.68 3.71
N TYR A 79 -18.28 12.35 3.92
CA TYR A 79 -19.30 11.63 4.72
C TYR A 79 -18.72 11.14 6.05
N TYR A 80 -17.42 10.90 6.11
CA TYR A 80 -16.76 10.26 7.24
C TYR A 80 -15.54 11.05 7.71
N SER A 81 -15.44 11.19 9.03
CA SER A 81 -14.26 11.74 9.71
C SER A 81 -13.81 10.78 10.81
N PRO A 82 -12.53 10.81 11.21
CA PRO A 82 -12.01 9.97 12.27
C PRO A 82 -12.75 10.21 13.59
N GLU A 83 -13.09 9.15 14.29
CA GLU A 83 -13.82 9.16 15.55
C GLU A 83 -13.00 9.84 16.66
N LYS A 84 -13.61 10.73 17.43
CA LYS A 84 -12.98 11.40 18.58
C LYS A 84 -13.23 10.65 19.88
N LYS A 85 -14.37 9.97 20.02
CA LYS A 85 -14.79 9.22 21.20
C LYS A 85 -15.46 7.90 20.83
N LEU A 86 -15.64 7.01 21.80
CA LEU A 86 -16.17 5.65 21.59
C LEU A 86 -17.55 5.66 20.91
N GLN A 87 -18.41 6.61 21.29
CA GLN A 87 -19.78 6.73 20.76
C GLN A 87 -19.82 7.14 19.27
N ASP A 88 -18.73 7.66 18.74
CA ASP A 88 -18.63 8.05 17.33
C ASP A 88 -18.31 6.88 16.40
N ILE A 89 -18.06 5.67 16.95
CA ILE A 89 -17.75 4.49 16.13
C ILE A 89 -18.92 4.21 15.18
N ASN A 90 -18.59 4.16 13.90
CA ASN A 90 -19.53 3.92 12.81
C ASN A 90 -19.10 2.68 12.03
N LEU A 91 -20.03 1.73 11.87
CA LEU A 91 -19.80 0.45 11.20
C LEU A 91 -19.31 0.64 9.75
N GLU A 92 -19.96 1.51 8.99
CA GLU A 92 -19.64 1.70 7.57
C GLU A 92 -18.30 2.42 7.38
N TYR A 93 -17.98 3.38 8.27
CA TYR A 93 -16.66 4.01 8.28
C TYR A 93 -15.57 3.00 8.62
N MET A 94 -15.78 2.16 9.63
CA MET A 94 -14.83 1.11 10.00
C MET A 94 -14.61 0.11 8.85
N LYS A 95 -15.67 -0.40 8.23
CA LYS A 95 -15.58 -1.26 7.04
C LYS A 95 -14.76 -0.59 5.94
N LYS A 96 -15.05 0.67 5.62
CA LYS A 96 -14.34 1.43 4.59
C LYS A 96 -12.86 1.61 4.91
N CYS A 97 -12.51 1.85 6.18
CA CYS A 97 -11.11 1.90 6.60
C CYS A 97 -10.38 0.58 6.34
N PHE A 98 -10.99 -0.56 6.67
CA PHE A 98 -10.38 -1.87 6.42
C PHE A 98 -10.36 -2.23 4.93
N GLU A 99 -11.43 -1.94 4.21
CA GLU A 99 -11.55 -2.18 2.77
C GLU A 99 -10.45 -1.45 1.98
N ILE A 100 -10.10 -0.23 2.38
CA ILE A 100 -9.12 0.57 1.64
C ILE A 100 -7.70 0.45 2.22
N ASN A 101 -7.55 0.48 3.55
CA ASN A 101 -6.22 0.51 4.17
C ASN A 101 -5.60 -0.87 4.35
N THR A 102 -6.40 -1.93 4.55
CA THR A 102 -5.91 -3.23 5.05
C THR A 102 -6.01 -4.32 4.01
N ILE A 103 -7.22 -4.61 3.55
CA ILE A 103 -7.52 -5.75 2.67
C ILE A 103 -6.70 -5.71 1.37
N PRO A 104 -6.60 -4.55 0.67
CA PRO A 104 -5.82 -4.50 -0.57
C PRO A 104 -4.34 -4.82 -0.37
N THR A 105 -3.76 -4.45 0.77
CA THR A 105 -2.36 -4.79 1.09
C THR A 105 -2.15 -6.30 1.15
N ALA A 106 -3.07 -7.04 1.81
CA ALA A 106 -3.01 -8.50 1.87
C ALA A 106 -3.11 -9.13 0.48
N LEU A 107 -4.05 -8.65 -0.33
CA LEU A 107 -4.24 -9.12 -1.71
C LEU A 107 -3.03 -8.80 -2.60
N MET A 108 -2.46 -7.62 -2.48
CA MET A 108 -1.25 -7.23 -3.21
C MET A 108 -0.07 -8.14 -2.84
N ILE A 109 0.11 -8.47 -1.56
CA ILE A 109 1.13 -9.43 -1.12
C ILE A 109 0.89 -10.80 -1.76
N LYS A 110 -0.34 -11.32 -1.68
CA LYS A 110 -0.74 -12.61 -2.24
C LYS A 110 -0.38 -12.74 -3.72
N TYR A 111 -0.68 -11.72 -4.52
CA TYR A 111 -0.53 -11.78 -5.96
C TYR A 111 0.83 -11.34 -6.49
N PHE A 112 1.50 -10.40 -5.83
CA PHE A 112 2.74 -9.80 -6.36
C PHE A 112 4.03 -10.30 -5.70
N CYS A 113 4.02 -10.79 -4.45
CA CYS A 113 5.23 -11.37 -3.87
C CYS A 113 5.82 -12.55 -4.69
N PRO A 114 5.00 -13.44 -5.32
CA PRO A 114 5.53 -14.50 -6.16
C PRO A 114 6.30 -14.04 -7.40
N ILE A 115 6.08 -12.81 -7.86
CA ILE A 115 6.74 -12.23 -9.04
C ILE A 115 7.77 -11.14 -8.69
N MET A 116 8.10 -11.00 -7.40
CA MET A 116 9.24 -10.18 -6.99
C MET A 116 10.57 -10.84 -7.37
N ILE A 117 11.56 -10.02 -7.70
CA ILE A 117 12.93 -10.49 -8.01
C ILE A 117 13.48 -11.27 -6.81
N LYS A 118 14.13 -12.43 -7.08
CA LYS A 118 14.74 -13.30 -6.07
C LYS A 118 16.27 -13.28 -6.10
N GLU A 119 16.84 -12.89 -7.22
CA GLU A 119 18.28 -12.93 -7.48
C GLU A 119 19.03 -11.79 -6.78
N GLU A 120 18.34 -10.69 -6.50
CA GLU A 120 18.87 -9.52 -5.79
C GLU A 120 17.83 -8.92 -4.84
N LYS A 121 18.23 -8.00 -3.95
CA LYS A 121 17.32 -7.34 -3.01
C LYS A 121 16.13 -6.71 -3.76
N SER A 122 14.92 -7.05 -3.35
CA SER A 122 13.66 -6.46 -3.81
C SER A 122 12.87 -5.91 -2.62
N ILE A 123 11.97 -4.97 -2.87
CA ILE A 123 11.26 -4.25 -1.80
C ILE A 123 9.75 -4.28 -2.05
N PHE A 124 9.00 -4.72 -1.05
CA PHE A 124 7.56 -4.51 -0.93
C PHE A 124 7.31 -3.55 0.23
N ALA A 125 6.86 -2.34 -0.06
CA ALA A 125 6.56 -1.34 0.96
C ALA A 125 5.09 -0.90 0.90
N SER A 126 4.47 -0.77 2.07
CA SER A 126 3.12 -0.18 2.20
C SER A 126 3.16 1.02 3.13
N ILE A 127 2.51 2.11 2.70
CA ILE A 127 2.42 3.31 3.53
C ILE A 127 1.43 3.07 4.66
N SER A 128 1.96 3.12 5.86
CA SER A 128 1.23 3.03 7.13
C SER A 128 1.18 4.40 7.81
N ALA A 129 0.90 4.42 9.09
CA ALA A 129 0.85 5.62 9.92
C ALA A 129 1.37 5.32 11.33
N LYS A 130 1.94 6.33 12.00
CA LYS A 130 2.36 6.23 13.41
C LYS A 130 1.24 5.72 14.31
N VAL A 131 0.01 6.19 14.06
CA VAL A 131 -1.18 5.80 14.82
C VAL A 131 -1.59 4.33 14.67
N GLY A 132 -0.98 3.57 13.76
CA GLY A 132 -1.10 2.11 13.68
C GLY A 132 -0.22 1.35 14.69
N SER A 133 0.57 2.04 15.51
CA SER A 133 1.27 1.45 16.64
C SER A 133 0.33 1.31 17.84
N ILE A 134 0.24 0.11 18.41
CA ILE A 134 -0.56 -0.15 19.61
C ILE A 134 0.13 0.45 20.84
N SER A 135 1.44 0.23 20.98
CA SER A 135 2.23 0.69 22.12
C SER A 135 2.45 2.21 22.18
N ASP A 136 2.36 2.89 21.04
CA ASP A 136 2.52 4.35 20.94
C ASP A 136 1.17 5.09 20.88
N ASN A 137 0.11 4.46 21.42
CA ASN A 137 -1.23 5.04 21.44
C ASN A 137 -1.52 5.72 22.81
N TYR A 138 -1.08 6.95 22.96
CA TYR A 138 -1.33 7.76 24.17
C TYR A 138 -2.51 8.72 24.02
N LEU A 139 -2.93 9.05 22.81
CA LEU A 139 -3.95 10.07 22.55
C LEU A 139 -5.36 9.51 22.41
N GLY A 140 -5.51 8.21 22.09
CA GLY A 140 -6.81 7.61 21.78
C GLY A 140 -7.45 8.18 20.51
N GLY A 141 -8.79 8.02 20.38
CA GLY A 141 -9.53 8.45 19.19
C GLY A 141 -9.13 7.69 17.91
N TRP A 142 -9.76 8.03 16.79
CA TRP A 142 -9.49 7.49 15.47
C TRP A 142 -9.54 5.96 15.40
N TYR A 143 -10.52 5.38 16.08
CA TYR A 143 -10.62 3.94 16.33
C TYR A 143 -10.48 3.11 15.05
N SER A 144 -11.29 3.42 14.03
CA SER A 144 -11.31 2.69 12.75
C SER A 144 -10.00 2.83 11.99
N TYR A 145 -9.46 4.03 11.93
CA TYR A 145 -8.21 4.28 11.22
C TYR A 145 -7.01 3.60 11.91
N ARG A 146 -6.87 3.78 13.24
CA ARG A 146 -5.82 3.10 14.03
C ARG A 146 -5.89 1.60 13.86
N ALA A 147 -7.08 1.00 14.04
CA ALA A 147 -7.28 -0.44 13.89
C ALA A 147 -6.88 -0.92 12.50
N SER A 148 -7.30 -0.22 11.44
CA SER A 148 -6.96 -0.59 10.06
C SER A 148 -5.45 -0.52 9.77
N LYS A 149 -4.75 0.48 10.31
CA LYS A 149 -3.29 0.62 10.15
C LYS A 149 -2.50 -0.37 11.02
N ALA A 150 -3.00 -0.70 12.21
CA ALA A 150 -2.44 -1.78 13.03
C ALA A 150 -2.57 -3.15 12.33
N ALA A 151 -3.74 -3.42 11.76
CA ALA A 151 -3.97 -4.64 10.97
C ALA A 151 -3.06 -4.70 9.73
N LEU A 152 -2.88 -3.59 9.01
CA LEU A 152 -1.90 -3.50 7.91
C LEU A 152 -0.49 -3.86 8.40
N ASN A 153 -0.04 -3.29 9.50
CA ASN A 153 1.28 -3.56 10.08
C ASN A 153 1.45 -5.04 10.45
N GLN A 154 0.40 -5.66 11.03
CA GLN A 154 0.40 -7.08 11.37
C GLN A 154 0.48 -7.96 10.11
N ILE A 155 -0.25 -7.64 9.05
CA ILE A 155 -0.21 -8.36 7.77
C ILE A 155 1.21 -8.30 7.17
N ILE A 156 1.82 -7.12 7.09
CA ILE A 156 3.19 -6.97 6.58
C ILE A 156 4.17 -7.79 7.43
N LYS A 157 4.07 -7.72 8.77
CA LYS A 157 4.94 -8.48 9.67
C LYS A 157 4.81 -9.98 9.46
N THR A 158 3.58 -10.50 9.45
CA THR A 158 3.30 -11.94 9.26
C THR A 158 3.83 -12.41 7.90
N SER A 159 3.50 -11.67 6.85
CA SER A 159 3.94 -11.99 5.48
C SER A 159 5.46 -11.90 5.34
N SER A 160 6.14 -10.98 6.02
CA SER A 160 7.60 -10.87 5.97
C SER A 160 8.30 -12.12 6.54
N ILE A 161 7.73 -12.74 7.57
CA ILE A 161 8.25 -13.97 8.18
C ILE A 161 8.09 -15.15 7.20
N GLU A 162 6.92 -15.27 6.57
CA GLU A 162 6.67 -16.30 5.56
C GLU A 162 7.56 -16.11 4.33
N GLN A 163 7.58 -14.89 3.77
CA GLN A 163 8.32 -14.59 2.55
C GLN A 163 9.83 -14.72 2.72
N LYS A 164 10.38 -14.52 3.92
CA LYS A 164 11.81 -14.75 4.20
C LYS A 164 12.24 -16.20 3.90
N ARG A 165 11.31 -17.18 3.99
CA ARG A 165 11.58 -18.60 3.65
C ARG A 165 11.54 -18.84 2.14
N LEU A 166 10.75 -18.06 1.38
CA LEU A 166 10.49 -18.24 -0.05
C LEU A 166 11.38 -17.35 -0.94
N ASN A 167 11.74 -16.18 -0.43
CA ASN A 167 12.59 -15.17 -1.08
C ASN A 167 13.37 -14.38 -0.02
N LYS A 168 14.57 -14.85 0.33
CA LYS A 168 15.44 -14.21 1.35
C LYS A 168 15.94 -12.79 0.95
N ASN A 169 15.80 -12.43 -0.30
CA ASN A 169 16.17 -11.12 -0.82
C ASN A 169 14.99 -10.11 -0.83
N LEU A 170 13.76 -10.55 -0.50
CA LEU A 170 12.60 -9.67 -0.39
C LEU A 170 12.58 -8.98 0.98
N ILE A 171 12.61 -7.66 0.94
CA ILE A 171 12.44 -6.78 2.10
C ILE A 171 10.99 -6.32 2.11
N MET A 172 10.25 -6.63 3.18
CA MET A 172 8.86 -6.20 3.37
C MET A 172 8.77 -5.23 4.54
N VAL A 173 8.22 -4.05 4.29
CA VAL A 173 8.14 -2.99 5.31
C VAL A 173 6.81 -2.24 5.26
N SER A 174 6.31 -1.87 6.43
CA SER A 174 5.34 -0.79 6.59
C SER A 174 6.09 0.50 6.91
N VAL A 175 5.78 1.58 6.20
CA VAL A 175 6.50 2.85 6.30
C VAL A 175 5.57 3.93 6.83
N HIS A 176 5.97 4.57 7.93
CA HIS A 176 5.36 5.82 8.36
C HIS A 176 6.18 7.00 7.78
N PRO A 177 5.58 7.81 6.89
CA PRO A 177 6.34 8.85 6.16
C PRO A 177 6.61 10.12 6.99
N GLY A 178 6.24 10.15 8.27
CA GLY A 178 6.13 11.38 9.02
C GLY A 178 4.82 12.13 8.74
N THR A 179 4.68 13.33 9.28
CA THR A 179 3.57 14.23 8.94
C THR A 179 3.89 14.89 7.60
N VAL A 180 3.24 14.42 6.55
CA VAL A 180 3.38 14.96 5.19
C VAL A 180 2.13 15.79 4.90
N ASN A 181 2.30 17.03 4.48
CA ASN A 181 1.17 17.85 4.06
C ASN A 181 0.57 17.29 2.77
N THR A 182 -0.55 16.61 2.90
CA THR A 182 -1.32 16.00 1.79
C THR A 182 -2.80 16.27 2.01
N LYS A 183 -3.61 16.08 0.96
CA LYS A 183 -5.08 16.16 1.10
C LYS A 183 -5.65 15.22 2.18
N LEU A 184 -4.95 14.13 2.49
CA LEU A 184 -5.35 13.18 3.53
C LEU A 184 -5.12 13.70 4.94
N SER A 185 -4.06 14.48 5.15
CA SER A 185 -3.61 14.92 6.48
C SER A 185 -3.92 16.40 6.77
N SER A 186 -4.18 17.21 5.74
CA SER A 186 -4.34 18.67 5.90
C SER A 186 -5.46 19.11 6.87
N PRO A 187 -6.55 18.35 7.11
CA PRO A 187 -7.56 18.72 8.10
C PRO A 187 -7.19 18.40 9.57
N PHE A 188 -6.02 17.79 9.84
CA PHE A 188 -5.65 17.28 11.18
C PHE A 188 -4.27 17.72 11.64
#